data_69eae6e8a1e7b872acc51568a5fac8f0
#
_entry.id   69eae6e8a1e7b872acc51568a5fac8f0
#
_cell.length_a   1.000
_cell.length_b   1.000
_cell.length_c   1.000
_cell.angle_alpha   90.00
_cell.angle_beta   90.00
_cell.angle_gamma   90.00
#
_symmetry.space_group_name_H-M   'P 1'
#
loop_
_entity.id
_entity.type
_entity.pdbx_description
1 polymer ?
#
loop_
_entity_poly.entity_id
_entity_poly.type
_entity_poly.pdbx_seq_one_letter_code
_entity_poly.pdbx_strand_id
1 'polypeptide(L)'
;TLVPKVLASFGFTNVTIVDEQATPDGNFPTVKYPNPEESETMSIGLTKAKAMDADILLGTDPDADRVGVGVKNHKGEWVLMNGNQTAVLAFAYMMEARRASGIAAPNDMVVTTIVTTEMINQVAKINEVNCYNVLTGFKWIAELVKEKEGKENYIIGGEESFGLMIGDQIRDKDAVSAVALLCEMAAYEKSKGKTLFDKMIDLYIQYGFY
;
A
#
# COMPACT_ATOMS: atom_id res chain seq x y z
N THR A 1 -19.06 2.00 5.77
CA THR A 1 -17.78 2.43 5.20
C THR A 1 -17.56 1.80 3.83
N LEU A 2 -16.68 2.38 3.00
CA LEU A 2 -16.38 1.87 1.65
C LEU A 2 -15.49 0.62 1.68
N VAL A 3 -14.46 0.62 2.53
CA VAL A 3 -13.45 -0.45 2.58
C VAL A 3 -14.04 -1.86 2.67
N PRO A 4 -14.91 -2.20 3.63
CA PRO A 4 -15.49 -3.54 3.68
C PRO A 4 -16.33 -3.91 2.45
N LYS A 5 -16.99 -2.93 1.82
CA LYS A 5 -17.78 -3.18 0.60
C LYS A 5 -16.88 -3.50 -0.59
N VAL A 6 -15.78 -2.76 -0.74
CA VAL A 6 -14.79 -3.02 -1.80
C VAL A 6 -14.13 -4.37 -1.57
N LEU A 7 -13.67 -4.68 -0.37
CA LEU A 7 -13.10 -5.99 -0.06
C LEU A 7 -14.07 -7.14 -0.39
N ALA A 8 -15.34 -7.01 -0.02
CA ALA A 8 -16.36 -8.00 -0.36
C ALA A 8 -16.53 -8.15 -1.89
N SER A 9 -16.47 -7.06 -2.65
CA SER A 9 -16.57 -7.12 -4.13
C SER A 9 -15.38 -7.82 -4.79
N PHE A 10 -14.20 -7.80 -4.13
CA PHE A 10 -13.02 -8.56 -4.53
C PHE A 10 -12.98 -9.98 -3.96
N GLY A 11 -14.03 -10.43 -3.27
CA GLY A 11 -14.14 -11.78 -2.72
C GLY A 11 -13.52 -11.98 -1.34
N PHE A 12 -13.05 -10.93 -0.69
CA PHE A 12 -12.56 -10.98 0.69
C PHE A 12 -13.75 -10.94 1.66
N THR A 13 -14.17 -12.10 2.14
CA THR A 13 -15.35 -12.23 3.04
C THR A 13 -14.97 -12.38 4.51
N ASN A 14 -13.74 -12.79 4.82
CA ASN A 14 -13.24 -12.91 6.19
C ASN A 14 -12.60 -11.59 6.65
N VAL A 15 -13.46 -10.55 6.79
CA VAL A 15 -13.06 -9.20 7.18
C VAL A 15 -13.73 -8.83 8.50
N THR A 16 -12.92 -8.47 9.49
CA THR A 16 -13.39 -8.01 10.79
C THR A 16 -13.08 -6.53 10.96
N ILE A 17 -14.07 -5.77 11.37
CA ILE A 17 -13.92 -4.33 11.66
C ILE A 17 -13.56 -4.17 13.15
N VAL A 18 -12.76 -3.16 13.46
CA VAL A 18 -12.48 -2.73 14.83
C VAL A 18 -13.68 -1.92 15.32
N ASP A 19 -14.54 -2.53 16.13
CA ASP A 19 -15.84 -1.96 16.51
C ASP A 19 -15.72 -0.62 17.21
N GLU A 20 -14.69 -0.44 18.02
CA GLU A 20 -14.38 0.78 18.75
C GLU A 20 -14.06 1.98 17.85
N GLN A 21 -13.68 1.69 16.59
CA GLN A 21 -13.30 2.69 15.58
C GLN A 21 -14.25 2.65 14.36
N ALA A 22 -15.29 1.85 14.40
CA ALA A 22 -16.20 1.63 13.28
C ALA A 22 -17.18 2.79 13.04
N THR A 23 -17.61 3.44 14.12
CA THR A 23 -18.54 4.58 14.06
C THR A 23 -17.75 5.89 13.95
N PRO A 24 -18.01 6.70 12.91
CA PRO A 24 -17.37 8.01 12.79
C PRO A 24 -17.68 8.91 14.00
N ASP A 25 -16.62 9.43 14.63
CA ASP A 25 -16.71 10.41 15.72
C ASP A 25 -15.62 11.48 15.50
N GLY A 26 -16.03 12.72 15.28
CA GLY A 26 -15.13 13.84 15.03
C GLY A 26 -14.23 14.21 16.22
N ASN A 27 -14.47 13.65 17.42
CA ASN A 27 -13.59 13.82 18.58
C ASN A 27 -12.47 12.78 18.64
N PHE A 28 -12.50 11.75 17.79
CA PHE A 28 -11.51 10.65 17.75
C PHE A 28 -11.16 10.07 19.12
N PRO A 29 -12.15 9.57 19.92
CA PRO A 29 -11.96 9.25 21.33
C PRO A 29 -10.98 8.09 21.58
N THR A 30 -10.63 7.32 20.56
CA THR A 30 -9.76 6.15 20.64
C THR A 30 -8.31 6.43 20.28
N VAL A 31 -8.01 7.61 19.73
CA VAL A 31 -6.68 7.96 19.25
C VAL A 31 -6.38 9.43 19.50
N LYS A 32 -5.14 9.75 19.79
CA LYS A 32 -4.70 11.12 19.96
C LYS A 32 -4.53 11.86 18.62
N TYR A 33 -4.00 11.16 17.64
CA TYR A 33 -3.84 11.64 16.27
C TYR A 33 -4.39 10.55 15.32
N PRO A 34 -5.42 10.83 14.53
CA PRO A 34 -6.03 9.84 13.64
C PRO A 34 -5.20 9.65 12.36
N ASN A 35 -3.94 9.24 12.50
CA ASN A 35 -3.00 9.02 11.42
C ASN A 35 -2.39 7.61 11.53
N PRO A 36 -2.48 6.74 10.52
CA PRO A 36 -1.95 5.39 10.55
C PRO A 36 -0.42 5.30 10.64
N GLU A 37 0.32 6.39 10.49
CA GLU A 37 1.76 6.47 10.77
C GLU A 37 2.05 6.29 12.28
N GLU A 38 1.12 6.70 13.12
CA GLU A 38 1.27 6.61 14.57
C GLU A 38 0.93 5.19 15.04
N SER A 39 1.89 4.52 15.65
CA SER A 39 1.70 3.14 16.13
C SER A 39 0.56 3.02 17.15
N GLU A 40 0.30 4.08 17.94
CA GLU A 40 -0.80 4.17 18.89
C GLU A 40 -2.16 4.01 18.17
N THR A 41 -2.31 4.60 17.00
CA THR A 41 -3.54 4.54 16.20
C THR A 41 -3.89 3.10 15.78
N MET A 42 -2.88 2.28 15.55
CA MET A 42 -3.02 0.89 15.16
C MET A 42 -3.17 -0.08 16.35
N SER A 43 -3.02 0.38 17.60
CA SER A 43 -2.88 -0.46 18.80
C SER A 43 -4.11 -1.32 19.12
N ILE A 44 -5.33 -0.75 19.00
CA ILE A 44 -6.59 -1.48 19.22
C ILE A 44 -6.75 -2.56 18.15
N GLY A 45 -6.58 -2.19 16.89
CA GLY A 45 -6.61 -3.12 15.77
C GLY A 45 -5.57 -4.23 15.91
N LEU A 46 -4.35 -3.90 16.36
CA LEU A 46 -3.28 -4.87 16.58
C LEU A 46 -3.63 -5.87 17.68
N THR A 47 -4.26 -5.41 18.76
CA THR A 47 -4.74 -6.28 19.84
C THR A 47 -5.79 -7.26 19.33
N LYS A 48 -6.76 -6.78 18.56
CA LYS A 48 -7.82 -7.60 17.95
C LYS A 48 -7.25 -8.58 16.93
N ALA A 49 -6.33 -8.11 16.06
CA ALA A 49 -5.65 -8.95 15.07
C ALA A 49 -4.86 -10.10 15.69
N LYS A 50 -4.18 -9.85 16.82
CA LYS A 50 -3.48 -10.90 17.60
C LYS A 50 -4.46 -11.93 18.17
N ALA A 51 -5.58 -11.47 18.76
CA ALA A 51 -6.55 -12.33 19.41
C ALA A 51 -7.26 -13.28 18.44
N MET A 52 -7.46 -12.86 17.18
CA MET A 52 -8.14 -13.64 16.14
C MET A 52 -7.19 -14.32 15.16
N ASP A 53 -5.89 -14.22 15.36
CA ASP A 53 -4.85 -14.75 14.46
C ASP A 53 -5.01 -14.25 13.01
N ALA A 54 -5.32 -12.96 12.83
CA ALA A 54 -5.50 -12.37 11.52
C ALA A 54 -4.25 -12.48 10.63
N ASP A 55 -4.42 -12.46 9.32
CA ASP A 55 -3.32 -12.48 8.34
C ASP A 55 -2.68 -11.11 8.13
N ILE A 56 -3.51 -10.07 8.14
CA ILE A 56 -3.12 -8.67 7.91
C ILE A 56 -3.99 -7.74 8.76
N LEU A 57 -3.42 -6.64 9.20
CA LEU A 57 -4.11 -5.51 9.82
C LEU A 57 -3.99 -4.29 8.91
N LEU A 58 -5.11 -3.61 8.66
CA LEU A 58 -5.15 -2.40 7.86
C LEU A 58 -5.88 -1.30 8.64
N GLY A 59 -5.34 -0.09 8.60
CA GLY A 59 -5.96 1.10 9.20
C GLY A 59 -5.88 2.26 8.22
N THR A 60 -7.01 2.95 7.99
CA THR A 60 -7.04 4.17 7.18
C THR A 60 -7.17 5.39 8.06
N ASP A 61 -6.72 6.53 7.58
CA ASP A 61 -7.03 7.82 8.18
C ASP A 61 -8.50 8.23 7.91
N PRO A 62 -8.98 9.35 8.50
CA PRO A 62 -10.40 9.70 8.44
C PRO A 62 -10.95 10.00 7.05
N ASP A 63 -10.16 10.59 6.17
CA ASP A 63 -10.52 10.90 4.78
C ASP A 63 -10.16 9.76 3.80
N ALA A 64 -9.60 8.66 4.33
CA ALA A 64 -9.27 7.44 3.60
C ALA A 64 -8.31 7.67 2.42
N ASP A 65 -7.29 8.50 2.60
CA ASP A 65 -6.24 8.74 1.61
C ASP A 65 -4.92 8.03 1.97
N ARG A 66 -4.74 7.57 3.22
CA ARG A 66 -3.56 6.81 3.70
C ARG A 66 -3.96 5.47 4.29
N VAL A 67 -3.03 4.51 4.22
CA VAL A 67 -3.23 3.17 4.77
C VAL A 67 -2.02 2.68 5.54
N GLY A 68 -2.18 2.40 6.82
CA GLY A 68 -1.21 1.69 7.66
C GLY A 68 -1.41 0.18 7.57
N VAL A 69 -0.32 -0.56 7.63
CA VAL A 69 -0.28 -2.01 7.43
C VAL A 69 0.46 -2.68 8.57
N GLY A 70 -0.19 -3.66 9.19
CA GLY A 70 0.42 -4.59 10.13
C GLY A 70 0.46 -6.01 9.56
N VAL A 71 1.59 -6.68 9.71
CA VAL A 71 1.83 -8.04 9.20
C VAL A 71 2.61 -8.87 10.21
N LYS A 72 2.60 -10.19 10.07
CA LYS A 72 3.44 -11.08 10.87
C LYS A 72 4.81 -11.25 10.22
N ASN A 73 5.88 -11.18 11.03
CA ASN A 73 7.22 -11.55 10.61
C ASN A 73 7.39 -13.10 10.61
N HIS A 74 8.57 -13.57 10.20
CA HIS A 74 8.93 -14.99 10.16
C HIS A 74 8.87 -15.71 11.52
N LYS A 75 8.76 -14.97 12.64
CA LYS A 75 8.58 -15.52 14.00
C LYS A 75 7.12 -15.51 14.45
N GLY A 76 6.20 -15.03 13.59
CA GLY A 76 4.80 -14.84 13.94
C GLY A 76 4.53 -13.58 14.78
N GLU A 77 5.52 -12.70 14.95
CA GLU A 77 5.36 -11.45 15.69
C GLU A 77 4.81 -10.36 14.76
N TRP A 78 3.88 -9.56 15.27
CA TRP A 78 3.31 -8.46 14.49
C TRP A 78 4.28 -7.28 14.36
N VAL A 79 4.42 -6.79 13.13
CA VAL A 79 5.24 -5.64 12.76
C VAL A 79 4.37 -4.67 11.96
N LEU A 80 4.43 -3.39 12.29
CA LEU A 80 3.85 -2.33 11.47
C LEU A 80 4.86 -1.95 10.38
N MET A 81 4.41 -2.02 9.12
CA MET A 81 5.22 -1.61 7.97
C MET A 81 5.23 -0.09 7.90
N ASN A 82 6.37 0.51 7.62
CA ASN A 82 6.42 1.95 7.34
C ASN A 82 5.97 2.24 5.90
N GLY A 83 5.75 3.52 5.58
CA GLY A 83 5.25 3.93 4.27
C GLY A 83 6.18 3.58 3.12
N ASN A 84 7.51 3.68 3.31
CA ASN A 84 8.48 3.25 2.31
C ASN A 84 8.37 1.76 2.00
N GLN A 85 8.26 0.91 3.04
CA GLN A 85 8.11 -0.54 2.88
C GLN A 85 6.80 -0.89 2.16
N THR A 86 5.70 -0.24 2.56
CA THR A 86 4.39 -0.43 1.93
C THR A 86 4.41 -0.01 0.46
N ALA A 87 5.03 1.14 0.16
CA ALA A 87 5.18 1.63 -1.21
C ALA A 87 6.01 0.65 -2.07
N VAL A 88 7.19 0.24 -1.59
CA VAL A 88 8.05 -0.71 -2.32
C VAL A 88 7.30 -2.02 -2.63
N LEU A 89 6.59 -2.58 -1.65
CA LEU A 89 5.79 -3.79 -1.82
C LEU A 89 4.73 -3.60 -2.92
N ALA A 90 3.96 -2.50 -2.86
CA ALA A 90 2.90 -2.22 -3.83
C ALA A 90 3.46 -1.99 -5.23
N PHE A 91 4.52 -1.19 -5.38
CA PHE A 91 5.16 -0.92 -6.67
C PHE A 91 5.74 -2.19 -7.29
N ALA A 92 6.48 -2.99 -6.52
CA ALA A 92 7.06 -4.25 -6.99
C ALA A 92 5.97 -5.21 -7.44
N TYR A 93 4.91 -5.38 -6.63
CA TYR A 93 3.80 -6.26 -6.95
C TYR A 93 3.11 -5.85 -8.27
N MET A 94 2.78 -4.56 -8.43
CA MET A 94 2.10 -4.07 -9.63
C MET A 94 2.93 -4.28 -10.90
N MET A 95 4.24 -4.04 -10.84
CA MET A 95 5.13 -4.26 -11.99
C MET A 95 5.31 -5.76 -12.30
N GLU A 96 5.53 -6.58 -11.26
CA GLU A 96 5.68 -8.04 -11.41
C GLU A 96 4.38 -8.68 -11.94
N ALA A 97 3.21 -8.29 -11.41
CA ALA A 97 1.91 -8.81 -11.84
C ALA A 97 1.60 -8.45 -13.29
N ARG A 98 1.87 -7.21 -13.72
CA ARG A 98 1.69 -6.78 -15.10
C ARG A 98 2.57 -7.58 -16.06
N ARG A 99 3.83 -7.80 -15.70
CA ARG A 99 4.75 -8.64 -16.48
C ARG A 99 4.25 -10.09 -16.56
N ALA A 100 3.85 -10.68 -15.44
CA ALA A 100 3.35 -12.06 -15.39
C ALA A 100 2.05 -12.26 -16.20
N SER A 101 1.20 -11.22 -16.26
CA SER A 101 -0.05 -11.24 -17.03
C SER A 101 0.14 -10.88 -18.51
N GLY A 102 1.36 -10.54 -18.94
CA GLY A 102 1.65 -10.17 -20.34
C GLY A 102 1.07 -8.82 -20.78
N ILE A 103 0.69 -7.95 -19.83
CA ILE A 103 0.14 -6.60 -20.09
C ILE A 103 1.14 -5.48 -19.85
N ALA A 104 2.39 -5.82 -19.47
CA ALA A 104 3.46 -4.83 -19.34
C ALA A 104 3.78 -4.21 -20.71
N ALA A 105 3.94 -2.91 -20.76
CA ALA A 105 4.21 -2.14 -21.97
C ALA A 105 5.47 -1.27 -21.82
N PRO A 106 6.20 -0.99 -22.92
CA PRO A 106 7.43 -0.19 -22.89
C PRO A 106 7.24 1.25 -22.38
N ASN A 107 6.00 1.75 -22.44
CA ASN A 107 5.62 3.08 -21.94
C ASN A 107 4.91 3.04 -20.59
N ASP A 108 5.05 1.95 -19.84
CA ASP A 108 4.57 1.87 -18.46
C ASP A 108 5.38 2.83 -17.57
N MET A 109 4.70 3.56 -16.69
CA MET A 109 5.34 4.48 -15.76
C MET A 109 4.81 4.35 -14.33
N VAL A 110 5.71 4.64 -13.40
CA VAL A 110 5.40 4.80 -11.96
C VAL A 110 5.94 6.16 -11.49
N VAL A 111 5.31 6.72 -10.46
CA VAL A 111 5.68 8.04 -9.95
C VAL A 111 5.84 8.00 -8.43
N THR A 112 6.94 8.56 -7.93
CA THR A 112 7.20 8.69 -6.49
C THR A 112 7.79 10.05 -6.16
N THR A 113 8.10 10.32 -4.90
CA THR A 113 8.70 11.59 -4.49
C THR A 113 10.20 11.47 -4.25
N ILE A 114 10.90 12.61 -4.30
CA ILE A 114 12.36 12.69 -4.04
C ILE A 114 12.76 12.30 -2.61
N VAL A 115 11.82 12.20 -1.68
CA VAL A 115 12.05 11.79 -0.27
C VAL A 115 11.62 10.36 0.01
N THR A 116 10.96 9.71 -0.96
CA THR A 116 10.62 8.29 -0.88
C THR A 116 11.86 7.45 -1.22
N THR A 117 11.92 6.24 -0.70
CA THR A 117 13.09 5.36 -0.84
C THR A 117 13.55 5.16 -2.28
N GLU A 118 14.86 5.26 -2.52
CA GLU A 118 15.51 4.98 -3.80
C GLU A 118 15.28 3.54 -4.28
N MET A 119 14.88 2.63 -3.41
CA MET A 119 14.59 1.25 -3.77
C MET A 119 13.51 1.15 -4.87
N ILE A 120 12.53 2.07 -4.90
CA ILE A 120 11.50 2.11 -5.95
C ILE A 120 12.14 2.33 -7.33
N ASN A 121 13.13 3.23 -7.42
CA ASN A 121 13.85 3.47 -8.68
C ASN A 121 14.60 2.20 -9.14
N GLN A 122 15.20 1.44 -8.21
CA GLN A 122 15.89 0.20 -8.55
C GLN A 122 14.91 -0.89 -9.00
N VAL A 123 13.77 -1.03 -8.32
CA VAL A 123 12.71 -1.97 -8.72
C VAL A 123 12.21 -1.62 -10.13
N ALA A 124 11.90 -0.36 -10.39
CA ALA A 124 11.42 0.10 -11.70
C ALA A 124 12.45 -0.15 -12.79
N LYS A 125 13.74 0.19 -12.55
CA LYS A 125 14.84 -0.02 -13.48
C LYS A 125 14.97 -1.49 -13.91
N ILE A 126 14.93 -2.42 -12.95
CA ILE A 126 15.08 -3.85 -13.24
C ILE A 126 13.85 -4.40 -13.96
N ASN A 127 12.67 -3.81 -13.71
CA ASN A 127 11.42 -4.17 -14.40
C ASN A 127 11.23 -3.43 -15.73
N GLU A 128 12.17 -2.57 -16.14
CA GLU A 128 12.15 -1.79 -17.39
C GLU A 128 10.93 -0.86 -17.47
N VAL A 129 10.55 -0.26 -16.31
CA VAL A 129 9.44 0.68 -16.16
C VAL A 129 10.01 2.08 -15.93
N ASN A 130 9.43 3.10 -16.57
CA ASN A 130 9.80 4.49 -16.35
C ASN A 130 9.45 4.91 -14.92
N CYS A 131 10.43 5.38 -14.14
CA CYS A 131 10.22 5.89 -12.81
C CYS A 131 10.48 7.40 -12.75
N TYR A 132 9.50 8.15 -12.33
CA TYR A 132 9.60 9.61 -12.17
C TYR A 132 9.61 9.98 -10.70
N ASN A 133 10.55 10.85 -10.33
CA ASN A 133 10.67 11.40 -8.99
C ASN A 133 10.25 12.87 -9.01
N VAL A 134 9.19 13.19 -8.29
CA VAL A 134 8.65 14.55 -8.19
C VAL A 134 8.89 15.14 -6.80
N LEU A 135 8.58 16.41 -6.60
CA LEU A 135 8.62 17.05 -5.29
C LEU A 135 7.57 16.43 -4.36
N THR A 136 7.79 16.55 -3.05
CA THR A 136 6.85 16.09 -2.01
C THR A 136 5.51 16.79 -2.15
N GLY A 137 4.46 16.00 -2.07
CA GLY A 137 3.07 16.45 -2.19
C GLY A 137 2.40 15.85 -3.41
N PHE A 138 1.29 15.17 -3.17
CA PHE A 138 0.61 14.34 -4.16
C PHE A 138 0.14 15.11 -5.41
N LYS A 139 -0.06 16.42 -5.28
CA LYS A 139 -0.36 17.31 -6.43
C LYS A 139 0.68 17.21 -7.56
N TRP A 140 1.95 16.97 -7.22
CA TRP A 140 3.02 16.84 -8.21
C TRP A 140 2.96 15.51 -8.95
N ILE A 141 2.58 14.45 -8.24
CA ILE A 141 2.29 13.15 -8.85
C ILE A 141 1.12 13.28 -9.82
N ALA A 142 0.00 13.86 -9.37
CA ALA A 142 -1.20 14.06 -10.18
C ALA A 142 -0.95 14.97 -11.40
N GLU A 143 -0.14 16.02 -11.25
CA GLU A 143 0.25 16.92 -12.34
C GLU A 143 1.05 16.17 -13.41
N LEU A 144 2.06 15.40 -13.01
CA LEU A 144 2.86 14.59 -13.94
C LEU A 144 2.01 13.55 -14.67
N VAL A 145 1.13 12.85 -13.95
CA VAL A 145 0.20 11.87 -14.55
C VAL A 145 -0.67 12.55 -15.61
N LYS A 146 -1.17 13.75 -15.33
CA LYS A 146 -1.94 14.54 -16.31
C LYS A 146 -1.11 14.96 -17.53
N GLU A 147 0.16 15.36 -17.33
CA GLU A 147 1.06 15.73 -18.42
C GLU A 147 1.37 14.56 -19.36
N LYS A 148 1.46 13.37 -18.79
CA LYS A 148 1.78 12.11 -19.49
C LYS A 148 0.57 11.39 -20.06
N GLU A 149 -0.63 11.88 -19.80
CA GLU A 149 -1.88 11.27 -20.28
C GLU A 149 -1.87 11.03 -21.79
N GLY A 150 -2.20 9.81 -22.21
CA GLY A 150 -2.18 9.41 -23.62
C GLY A 150 -0.79 9.19 -24.24
N LYS A 151 0.29 9.40 -23.47
CA LYS A 151 1.68 9.16 -23.90
C LYS A 151 2.30 7.97 -23.18
N GLU A 152 2.05 7.87 -21.87
CA GLU A 152 2.56 6.81 -21.01
C GLU A 152 1.42 6.17 -20.21
N ASN A 153 1.60 4.91 -19.83
CA ASN A 153 0.62 4.16 -19.05
C ASN A 153 0.98 4.27 -17.57
N TYR A 154 0.26 5.08 -16.83
CA TYR A 154 0.45 5.16 -15.40
C TYR A 154 -0.03 3.89 -14.70
N ILE A 155 0.83 3.32 -13.82
CA ILE A 155 0.55 2.09 -13.06
C ILE A 155 0.19 2.42 -11.62
N ILE A 156 1.12 3.07 -10.91
CA ILE A 156 1.02 3.37 -9.48
C ILE A 156 1.91 4.56 -9.15
N GLY A 157 1.49 5.35 -8.17
CA GLY A 157 2.30 6.35 -7.52
C GLY A 157 2.13 6.31 -6.01
N GLY A 158 3.10 6.86 -5.30
CA GLY A 158 3.03 6.84 -3.85
C GLY A 158 4.10 7.69 -3.18
N GLU A 159 3.84 7.93 -1.90
CA GLU A 159 4.71 8.67 -0.99
C GLU A 159 5.05 7.81 0.24
N GLU A 160 6.17 8.12 0.87
CA GLU A 160 6.61 7.52 2.13
C GLU A 160 5.61 7.75 3.27
N SER A 161 4.74 8.75 3.14
CA SER A 161 3.68 9.11 4.09
C SER A 161 2.40 8.29 3.94
N PHE A 162 2.51 7.01 3.55
CA PHE A 162 1.42 6.01 3.50
C PHE A 162 0.35 6.25 2.42
N GLY A 163 0.56 7.21 1.51
CA GLY A 163 -0.35 7.51 0.41
C GLY A 163 0.00 6.73 -0.85
N LEU A 164 -0.97 6.05 -1.44
CA LEU A 164 -0.86 5.35 -2.72
C LEU A 164 -1.98 5.77 -3.68
N MET A 165 -1.65 5.88 -4.97
CA MET A 165 -2.59 6.09 -6.06
C MET A 165 -2.44 4.95 -7.07
N ILE A 166 -3.45 4.10 -7.21
CA ILE A 166 -3.44 2.92 -8.07
C ILE A 166 -4.29 3.20 -9.30
N GLY A 167 -3.63 3.23 -10.47
CA GLY A 167 -4.27 3.71 -11.69
C GLY A 167 -4.56 5.22 -11.64
N ASP A 168 -5.15 5.77 -12.69
CA ASP A 168 -5.36 7.21 -12.90
C ASP A 168 -6.83 7.64 -12.84
N GLN A 169 -7.72 6.76 -12.42
CA GLN A 169 -9.16 7.03 -12.32
C GLN A 169 -9.49 8.08 -11.25
N ILE A 170 -8.76 8.01 -10.13
CA ILE A 170 -8.77 9.00 -9.05
C ILE A 170 -7.36 9.57 -8.97
N ARG A 171 -7.21 10.87 -9.20
CA ARG A 171 -5.89 11.53 -9.25
C ARG A 171 -5.50 12.12 -7.91
N ASP A 172 -5.66 11.33 -6.88
CA ASP A 172 -5.19 11.57 -5.52
C ASP A 172 -4.95 10.23 -4.83
N LYS A 173 -4.39 10.26 -3.64
CA LYS A 173 -4.23 9.09 -2.77
C LYS A 173 -5.59 8.44 -2.52
N ASP A 174 -5.63 7.13 -2.57
CA ASP A 174 -6.86 6.37 -2.34
C ASP A 174 -6.56 5.12 -1.49
N ALA A 175 -6.84 5.22 -0.20
CA ALA A 175 -6.67 4.09 0.71
C ALA A 175 -7.66 2.96 0.44
N VAL A 176 -8.79 3.21 -0.23
CA VAL A 176 -9.78 2.17 -0.51
C VAL A 176 -9.25 1.18 -1.55
N SER A 177 -8.68 1.69 -2.65
CA SER A 177 -8.00 0.85 -3.64
C SER A 177 -6.70 0.24 -3.10
N ALA A 178 -5.95 1.02 -2.29
CA ALA A 178 -4.74 0.51 -1.66
C ALA A 178 -5.00 -0.67 -0.71
N VAL A 179 -6.06 -0.62 0.09
CA VAL A 179 -6.50 -1.74 0.95
C VAL A 179 -6.82 -2.99 0.12
N ALA A 180 -7.53 -2.84 -1.00
CA ALA A 180 -7.84 -3.97 -1.88
C ALA A 180 -6.56 -4.60 -2.46
N LEU A 181 -5.62 -3.77 -2.95
CA LEU A 181 -4.33 -4.22 -3.45
C LEU A 181 -3.52 -4.94 -2.36
N LEU A 182 -3.43 -4.38 -1.15
CA LEU A 182 -2.68 -4.97 -0.04
C LEU A 182 -3.27 -6.32 0.40
N CYS A 183 -4.60 -6.47 0.40
CA CYS A 183 -5.25 -7.74 0.65
C CYS A 183 -4.95 -8.78 -0.45
N GLU A 184 -4.97 -8.37 -1.71
CA GLU A 184 -4.58 -9.23 -2.84
C GLU A 184 -3.13 -9.70 -2.71
N MET A 185 -2.22 -8.78 -2.45
CA MET A 185 -0.80 -9.08 -2.22
C MET A 185 -0.61 -10.07 -1.06
N ALA A 186 -1.29 -9.84 0.07
CA ALA A 186 -1.21 -10.71 1.24
C ALA A 186 -1.75 -12.12 0.93
N ALA A 187 -2.87 -12.22 0.22
CA ALA A 187 -3.45 -13.49 -0.21
C ALA A 187 -2.52 -14.23 -1.19
N TYR A 188 -1.91 -13.50 -2.13
CA TYR A 188 -0.96 -14.06 -3.09
C TYR A 188 0.30 -14.61 -2.39
N GLU A 189 0.90 -13.85 -1.48
CA GLU A 189 2.06 -14.34 -0.73
C GLU A 189 1.68 -15.49 0.22
N LYS A 190 0.51 -15.44 0.86
CA LYS A 190 -0.01 -16.53 1.67
C LYS A 190 -0.19 -17.82 0.87
N SER A 191 -0.60 -17.74 -0.39
CA SER A 191 -0.70 -18.92 -1.28
C SER A 191 0.64 -19.61 -1.53
N LYS A 192 1.76 -18.89 -1.31
CA LYS A 192 3.13 -19.42 -1.38
C LYS A 192 3.71 -19.78 -0.01
N GLY A 193 2.91 -19.71 1.07
CA GLY A 193 3.35 -19.93 2.44
C GLY A 193 4.19 -18.79 3.03
N LYS A 194 4.07 -17.56 2.49
CA LYS A 194 4.80 -16.35 2.90
C LYS A 194 3.86 -15.27 3.41
N THR A 195 4.42 -14.34 4.15
CA THR A 195 3.77 -13.08 4.55
C THR A 195 4.27 -11.91 3.68
N LEU A 196 3.63 -10.73 3.79
CA LEU A 196 4.18 -9.52 3.15
C LEU A 196 5.53 -9.11 3.76
N PHE A 197 5.79 -9.45 5.02
CA PHE A 197 7.11 -9.25 5.63
C PHE A 197 8.17 -10.10 4.92
N ASP A 198 7.89 -11.38 4.67
CA ASP A 198 8.81 -12.27 3.95
C ASP A 198 9.05 -11.76 2.52
N LYS A 199 7.99 -11.29 1.83
CA LYS A 199 8.14 -10.66 0.51
C LYS A 199 9.03 -9.41 0.58
N MET A 200 8.92 -8.59 1.62
CA MET A 200 9.78 -7.42 1.80
C MET A 200 11.26 -7.83 1.95
N ILE A 201 11.54 -8.91 2.69
CA ILE A 201 12.90 -9.47 2.81
C ILE A 201 13.40 -9.96 1.44
N ASP A 202 12.56 -10.67 0.67
CA ASP A 202 12.92 -11.10 -0.69
C ASP A 202 13.29 -9.91 -1.59
N LEU A 203 12.54 -8.81 -1.49
CA LEU A 203 12.82 -7.59 -2.25
C LEU A 203 14.14 -6.94 -1.82
N TYR A 204 14.46 -6.90 -0.53
CA TYR A 204 15.77 -6.43 -0.05
C TYR A 204 16.93 -7.28 -0.57
N ILE A 205 16.75 -8.59 -0.64
CA ILE A 205 17.76 -9.51 -1.19
C ILE A 205 17.93 -9.28 -2.69
N GLN A 206 16.83 -9.06 -3.41
CA GLN A 206 16.83 -8.92 -4.87
C GLN A 206 17.31 -7.55 -5.36
N TYR A 207 16.89 -6.46 -4.69
CA TYR A 207 17.09 -5.10 -5.17
C TYR A 207 18.06 -4.28 -4.32
N GLY A 208 18.45 -4.77 -3.14
CA GLY A 208 19.28 -4.07 -2.17
C GLY A 208 18.45 -3.42 -1.05
N PHE A 209 19.16 -3.01 0.00
CA PHE A 209 18.59 -2.31 1.15
C PHE A 209 18.93 -0.82 1.05
N TYR A 210 17.89 0.05 1.04
CA TYR A 210 18.01 1.50 0.88
C TYR A 210 17.37 2.26 2.03
#